data_9b4ab170d2457d7aeda8d97d0c248574
#
_entry.id   9b4ab170d2457d7aeda8d97d0c248574
#
_cell.length_a   1.000
_cell.length_b   1.000
_cell.length_c   1.000
_cell.angle_alpha   90.00
_cell.angle_beta   90.00
_cell.angle_gamma   90.00
#
_symmetry.space_group_name_H-M   'P 1'
#
loop_
_entity.id
_entity.type
_entity.pdbx_description
1 polymer ?
#
loop_
_entity_poly.entity_id
_entity_poly.type
_entity_poly.pdbx_seq_one_letter_code
_entity_poly.pdbx_strand_id
1 'polypeptide(L)'
;MDRVIFHCDLNCFYASVELLSHPELREVPTAVAGDPASRHGIILAKNEPAKQFGVKTAETIWQAKKKCPNLVLLPAHHRLYHEYSRKVNAIYDEYTDLVEPFGIDESWLDVTNTLHLFGGDAKALADT
;
A
#
# COMPACT_ATOMS: atom_id res chain seq x y z
N MET A 1 -3.68 -4.73 32.33
CA MET A 1 -2.76 -4.25 31.26
C MET A 1 -3.56 -3.97 30.02
N ASP A 2 -3.43 -2.77 29.48
CA ASP A 2 -4.13 -2.41 28.28
C ASP A 2 -3.55 -3.14 27.05
N ARG A 3 -4.43 -3.54 26.14
CA ARG A 3 -4.00 -4.16 24.89
C ARG A 3 -3.45 -3.09 23.95
N VAL A 4 -2.33 -3.42 23.32
CA VAL A 4 -1.70 -2.56 22.32
C VAL A 4 -1.75 -3.29 20.96
N ILE A 5 -2.54 -2.75 20.04
CA ILE A 5 -2.75 -3.35 18.73
C ILE A 5 -2.37 -2.31 17.67
N PHE A 6 -1.52 -2.71 16.73
CA PHE A 6 -1.20 -1.90 15.56
C PHE A 6 -2.03 -2.36 14.37
N HIS A 7 -2.62 -1.40 13.68
CA HIS A 7 -3.17 -1.62 12.35
C HIS A 7 -2.17 -1.05 11.35
N CYS A 8 -1.52 -1.94 10.61
CA CYS A 8 -0.52 -1.56 9.62
C CYS A 8 -1.13 -1.63 8.22
N ASP A 9 -1.12 -0.49 7.52
CA ASP A 9 -1.67 -0.36 6.19
C ASP A 9 -0.58 0.23 5.29
N LEU A 10 -0.23 -0.49 4.23
CA LEU A 10 0.80 -0.05 3.29
C LEU A 10 0.23 1.00 2.36
N ASN A 11 0.73 2.23 2.48
CA ASN A 11 0.22 3.36 1.71
C ASN A 11 0.47 3.19 0.21
N CYS A 12 -0.58 3.34 -0.60
CA CYS A 12 -0.50 3.23 -2.06
C CYS A 12 0.22 1.94 -2.50
N PHE A 13 -0.11 0.81 -1.90
CA PHE A 13 0.71 -0.39 -1.97
C PHE A 13 1.08 -0.82 -3.39
N TYR A 14 0.10 -1.02 -4.26
CA TYR A 14 0.39 -1.46 -5.63
C TYR A 14 1.24 -0.44 -6.38
N ALA A 15 0.90 0.83 -6.26
CA ALA A 15 1.68 1.88 -6.91
C ALA A 15 3.10 1.95 -6.34
N SER A 16 3.26 1.80 -5.04
CA SER A 16 4.57 1.82 -4.39
C SER A 16 5.45 0.66 -4.87
N VAL A 17 4.88 -0.54 -5.02
CA VAL A 17 5.62 -1.69 -5.55
C VAL A 17 6.06 -1.45 -6.99
N GLU A 18 5.16 -0.94 -7.84
CA GLU A 18 5.49 -0.66 -9.24
C GLU A 18 6.57 0.41 -9.36
N LEU A 19 6.55 1.42 -8.50
CA LEU A 19 7.54 2.51 -8.52
C LEU A 19 8.94 2.05 -8.11
N LEU A 20 9.10 0.88 -7.51
CA LEU A 20 10.43 0.31 -7.27
C LEU A 20 11.15 0.02 -8.58
N SER A 21 10.40 -0.38 -9.62
CA SER A 21 10.92 -0.62 -10.97
C SER A 21 10.90 0.63 -11.85
N HIS A 22 10.20 1.68 -11.43
CA HIS A 22 10.03 2.92 -12.18
C HIS A 22 10.29 4.14 -11.29
N PRO A 23 11.51 4.29 -10.73
CA PRO A 23 11.80 5.39 -9.80
C PRO A 23 11.63 6.78 -10.44
N GLU A 24 11.74 6.88 -11.75
CA GLU A 24 11.54 8.11 -12.51
C GLU A 24 10.10 8.62 -12.45
N LEU A 25 9.15 7.76 -12.10
CA LEU A 25 7.74 8.12 -12.03
C LEU A 25 7.27 8.56 -10.64
N ARG A 26 8.15 8.58 -9.65
CA ARG A 26 7.77 8.89 -8.26
C ARG A 26 7.12 10.26 -8.11
N GLU A 27 7.55 11.23 -8.90
CA GLU A 27 7.04 12.61 -8.84
C GLU A 27 6.04 12.89 -9.97
N VAL A 28 5.74 11.90 -10.78
CA VAL A 28 4.79 11.99 -11.88
C VAL A 28 3.49 11.33 -11.48
N PRO A 29 2.32 11.94 -11.76
CA PRO A 29 1.04 11.28 -11.49
C PRO A 29 0.98 9.92 -12.16
N THR A 30 0.90 8.87 -11.37
CA THR A 30 0.95 7.48 -11.84
C THR A 30 -0.10 6.66 -11.11
N ALA A 31 -0.74 5.75 -11.83
CA ALA A 31 -1.71 4.83 -11.27
C ALA A 31 -1.51 3.43 -11.82
N VAL A 32 -1.86 2.45 -11.02
CA VAL A 32 -1.98 1.05 -11.44
C VAL A 32 -3.44 0.82 -11.77
N ALA A 33 -3.69 0.26 -12.94
CA ALA A 33 -5.05 0.08 -13.42
C ALA A 33 -5.19 -1.22 -14.20
N GLY A 34 -6.45 -1.62 -14.44
CA GLY A 34 -6.76 -2.70 -15.36
C GLY A 34 -6.41 -2.32 -16.80
N ASP A 35 -6.90 -3.10 -17.76
CA ASP A 35 -6.60 -2.88 -19.17
C ASP A 35 -7.07 -1.48 -19.61
N PRO A 36 -6.15 -0.60 -20.04
CA PRO A 36 -6.53 0.74 -20.51
C PRO A 36 -7.42 0.73 -21.75
N ALA A 37 -7.39 -0.34 -22.52
CA ALA A 37 -8.24 -0.48 -23.70
C ALA A 37 -9.68 -0.85 -23.33
N SER A 38 -9.93 -1.29 -22.11
CA SER A 38 -11.25 -1.65 -21.63
C SER A 38 -11.99 -0.40 -21.13
N ARG A 39 -13.26 -0.25 -21.53
CA ARG A 39 -14.13 0.81 -21.02
C ARG A 39 -14.38 0.68 -19.52
N HIS A 40 -14.25 -0.54 -19.00
CA HIS A 40 -14.53 -0.88 -17.60
C HIS A 40 -13.27 -0.95 -16.75
N GLY A 41 -12.11 -0.58 -17.31
CA GLY A 41 -10.88 -0.51 -16.53
C GLY A 41 -11.00 0.50 -15.40
N ILE A 42 -10.57 0.11 -14.20
CA ILE A 42 -10.63 0.98 -13.03
C ILE A 42 -9.25 1.18 -12.44
N ILE A 43 -9.12 2.26 -11.67
CA ILE A 43 -7.91 2.56 -10.91
C ILE A 43 -7.85 1.63 -9.70
N LEU A 44 -6.77 0.87 -9.59
CA LEU A 44 -6.53 -0.04 -8.46
C LEU A 44 -5.73 0.62 -7.35
N ALA A 45 -4.77 1.46 -7.73
CA ALA A 45 -3.94 2.22 -6.80
C ALA A 45 -3.37 3.43 -7.52
N LYS A 46 -2.94 4.42 -6.77
CA LYS A 46 -2.34 5.64 -7.30
C LYS A 46 -1.24 6.12 -6.36
N ASN A 47 -0.28 6.89 -6.90
CA ASN A 47 0.73 7.54 -6.06
C ASN A 47 0.22 8.90 -5.54
N GLU A 48 1.01 9.56 -4.70
CA GLU A 48 0.63 10.83 -4.12
C GLU A 48 0.44 11.95 -5.17
N PRO A 49 1.31 12.11 -6.18
CA PRO A 49 1.04 13.09 -7.24
C PRO A 49 -0.32 12.91 -7.93
N ALA A 50 -0.72 11.66 -8.23
CA ALA A 50 -2.02 11.39 -8.82
C ALA A 50 -3.16 11.73 -7.86
N LYS A 51 -2.99 11.44 -6.58
CA LYS A 51 -3.97 11.76 -5.55
C LYS A 51 -4.23 13.26 -5.46
N GLN A 52 -3.21 14.09 -5.64
CA GLN A 52 -3.34 15.55 -5.62
C GLN A 52 -4.24 16.07 -6.73
N PHE A 53 -4.33 15.38 -7.86
CA PHE A 53 -5.25 15.71 -8.95
C PHE A 53 -6.67 15.18 -8.73
N GLY A 54 -6.93 14.54 -7.60
CA GLY A 54 -8.24 14.01 -7.28
C GLY A 54 -8.52 12.62 -7.83
N VAL A 55 -7.51 11.91 -8.34
CA VAL A 55 -7.66 10.52 -8.80
C VAL A 55 -8.01 9.64 -7.61
N LYS A 56 -9.05 8.82 -7.76
CA LYS A 56 -9.56 7.95 -6.69
C LYS A 56 -9.48 6.48 -7.08
N THR A 57 -9.24 5.64 -6.10
CA THR A 57 -9.33 4.18 -6.27
C THR A 57 -10.76 3.81 -6.67
N ALA A 58 -10.87 2.83 -7.54
CA ALA A 58 -12.13 2.30 -8.09
C ALA A 58 -12.85 3.21 -9.10
N GLU A 59 -12.38 4.43 -9.35
CA GLU A 59 -12.96 5.20 -10.44
C GLU A 59 -12.47 4.67 -11.79
N THR A 60 -13.20 4.97 -12.87
CA THR A 60 -12.81 4.52 -14.20
C THR A 60 -11.56 5.26 -14.67
N ILE A 61 -10.79 4.61 -15.54
CA ILE A 61 -9.61 5.23 -16.19
C ILE A 61 -10.01 6.52 -16.89
N TRP A 62 -11.16 6.51 -17.55
CA TRP A 62 -11.66 7.69 -18.26
C TRP A 62 -11.90 8.89 -17.32
N GLN A 63 -12.53 8.63 -16.18
CA GLN A 63 -12.75 9.68 -15.17
C GLN A 63 -11.42 10.20 -14.60
N ALA A 64 -10.49 9.28 -14.32
CA ALA A 64 -9.18 9.65 -13.79
C ALA A 64 -8.41 10.53 -14.78
N LYS A 65 -8.42 10.18 -16.06
CA LYS A 65 -7.74 10.95 -17.10
C LYS A 65 -8.38 12.31 -17.36
N LYS A 66 -9.66 12.47 -17.09
CA LYS A 66 -10.31 13.78 -17.13
C LYS A 66 -9.74 14.73 -16.09
N LYS A 67 -9.49 14.20 -14.88
CA LYS A 67 -8.92 14.98 -13.78
C LYS A 67 -7.42 15.18 -13.94
N CYS A 68 -6.73 14.21 -14.52
CA CYS A 68 -5.29 14.21 -14.68
C CYS A 68 -4.93 13.72 -16.09
N PRO A 69 -4.91 14.62 -17.10
CA PRO A 69 -4.65 14.21 -18.49
C PRO A 69 -3.28 13.55 -18.71
N ASN A 70 -2.30 13.88 -17.88
CA ASN A 70 -0.93 13.35 -17.99
C ASN A 70 -0.71 12.12 -17.11
N LEU A 71 -1.78 11.50 -16.62
CA LEU A 71 -1.68 10.32 -15.75
C LEU A 71 -1.00 9.16 -16.50
N VAL A 72 0.07 8.64 -15.91
CA VAL A 72 0.74 7.45 -16.39
C VAL A 72 0.04 6.22 -15.82
N LEU A 73 -0.31 5.27 -16.68
CA LEU A 73 -0.98 4.04 -16.27
C LEU A 73 -0.01 2.87 -16.38
N LEU A 74 0.10 2.09 -15.31
CA LEU A 74 0.91 0.89 -15.27
C LEU A 74 0.00 -0.33 -15.09
N PRO A 75 0.32 -1.46 -15.75
CA PRO A 75 -0.44 -2.69 -15.55
C PRO A 75 -0.18 -3.26 -14.16
N ALA A 76 -1.14 -4.02 -13.65
CA ALA A 76 -1.02 -4.67 -12.34
C ALA A 76 -0.18 -5.94 -12.44
N HIS A 77 0.68 -6.17 -11.45
CA HIS A 77 1.51 -7.37 -11.32
C HIS A 77 1.20 -8.05 -9.99
N HIS A 78 0.06 -8.72 -9.90
CA HIS A 78 -0.47 -9.27 -8.65
C HIS A 78 0.47 -10.26 -7.96
N ARG A 79 1.21 -11.07 -8.73
CA ARG A 79 2.19 -12.00 -8.16
C ARG A 79 3.28 -11.26 -7.39
N LEU A 80 3.76 -10.15 -7.94
CA LEU A 80 4.77 -9.32 -7.32
C LEU A 80 4.24 -8.69 -6.03
N TYR A 81 2.99 -8.26 -6.02
CA TYR A 81 2.35 -7.68 -4.83
C TYR A 81 2.25 -8.72 -3.71
N HIS A 82 1.92 -9.96 -4.03
CA HIS A 82 1.89 -11.03 -3.05
C HIS A 82 3.28 -11.31 -2.46
N GLU A 83 4.33 -11.26 -3.26
CA GLU A 83 5.70 -11.44 -2.79
C GLU A 83 6.10 -10.35 -1.80
N TYR A 84 5.82 -9.09 -2.12
CA TYR A 84 6.11 -7.97 -1.22
C TYR A 84 5.25 -7.99 0.03
N SER A 85 3.98 -8.37 -0.09
CA SER A 85 3.10 -8.54 1.06
C SER A 85 3.66 -9.57 2.05
N ARG A 86 4.15 -10.70 1.55
CA ARG A 86 4.79 -11.72 2.39
C ARG A 86 6.05 -11.20 3.06
N LYS A 87 6.89 -10.44 2.34
CA LYS A 87 8.11 -9.85 2.91
C LYS A 87 7.79 -8.88 4.03
N VAL A 88 6.77 -8.03 3.86
CA VAL A 88 6.36 -7.08 4.88
C VAL A 88 5.81 -7.81 6.12
N ASN A 89 4.96 -8.82 5.92
CA ASN A 89 4.42 -9.58 7.03
C ASN A 89 5.51 -10.38 7.78
N ALA A 90 6.54 -10.82 7.07
CA ALA A 90 7.71 -11.45 7.71
C ALA A 90 8.43 -10.46 8.63
N ILE A 91 8.49 -9.18 8.28
CA ILE A 91 9.02 -8.14 9.15
C ILE A 91 8.14 -7.99 10.40
N TYR A 92 6.81 -7.99 10.25
CA TYR A 92 5.90 -7.93 11.38
C TYR A 92 6.11 -9.10 12.35
N ASP A 93 6.37 -10.29 11.82
CA ASP A 93 6.62 -11.50 12.62
C ASP A 93 7.87 -11.37 13.50
N GLU A 94 8.79 -10.46 13.19
CA GLU A 94 9.95 -10.18 14.01
C GLU A 94 9.59 -9.43 15.31
N TYR A 95 8.43 -8.79 15.36
CA TYR A 95 8.01 -7.95 16.47
C TYR A 95 6.93 -8.59 17.34
N THR A 96 6.16 -9.51 16.78
CA THR A 96 5.12 -10.25 17.51
C THR A 96 4.77 -11.52 16.75
N ASP A 97 4.34 -12.56 17.50
CA ASP A 97 3.78 -13.77 16.90
C ASP A 97 2.27 -13.67 16.65
N LEU A 98 1.64 -12.57 17.08
CA LEU A 98 0.21 -12.33 16.92
C LEU A 98 -0.03 -11.36 15.78
N VAL A 99 0.20 -11.82 14.55
CA VAL A 99 -0.02 -11.08 13.32
C VAL A 99 -1.23 -11.66 12.61
N GLU A 100 -2.23 -10.83 12.35
CA GLU A 100 -3.41 -11.22 11.57
C GLU A 100 -3.44 -10.43 10.28
N PRO A 101 -3.09 -11.03 9.13
CA PRO A 101 -3.24 -10.36 7.84
C PRO A 101 -4.71 -10.11 7.53
N PHE A 102 -5.00 -8.89 7.07
CA PHE A 102 -6.35 -8.45 6.71
C PHE A 102 -6.30 -7.80 5.33
N GLY A 103 -6.14 -8.61 4.29
CA GLY A 103 -5.89 -8.15 2.95
C GLY A 103 -4.40 -8.15 2.62
N ILE A 104 -4.09 -7.88 1.37
CA ILE A 104 -2.72 -7.97 0.87
C ILE A 104 -1.80 -6.88 1.44
N ASP A 105 -2.36 -5.72 1.78
CA ASP A 105 -1.61 -4.55 2.24
C ASP A 105 -1.90 -4.16 3.69
N GLU A 106 -2.66 -4.97 4.42
CA GLU A 106 -3.06 -4.65 5.78
C GLU A 106 -2.80 -5.81 6.72
N SER A 107 -2.41 -5.51 7.95
CA SER A 107 -2.25 -6.49 9.02
C SER A 107 -2.54 -5.86 10.38
N TRP A 108 -3.09 -6.68 11.27
CA TRP A 108 -3.27 -6.34 12.66
C TRP A 108 -2.17 -7.02 13.47
N LEU A 109 -1.48 -6.27 14.31
CA LEU A 109 -0.40 -6.77 15.15
C LEU A 109 -0.76 -6.53 16.62
N ASP A 110 -0.91 -7.59 17.39
CA ASP A 110 -1.07 -7.45 18.83
C ASP A 110 0.33 -7.51 19.46
N VAL A 111 0.83 -6.37 19.91
CA VAL A 111 2.16 -6.22 20.48
C VAL A 111 2.13 -6.08 22.01
N THR A 112 0.97 -6.33 22.62
CA THR A 112 0.77 -6.17 24.08
C THR A 112 1.85 -6.92 24.86
N ASN A 113 2.11 -8.18 24.51
CA ASN A 113 3.03 -9.03 25.25
C ASN A 113 4.48 -8.94 24.80
N THR A 114 4.76 -8.28 23.68
CA THR A 114 6.12 -8.14 23.15
C THR A 114 6.66 -6.72 23.25
N LEU A 115 5.80 -5.76 23.57
CA LEU A 115 6.16 -4.34 23.62
C LEU A 115 7.36 -4.07 24.54
N HIS A 116 7.45 -4.76 25.68
CA HIS A 116 8.53 -4.59 26.65
C HIS A 116 9.90 -5.00 26.07
N LEU A 117 9.92 -5.88 25.07
CA LEU A 117 11.17 -6.28 24.40
C LEU A 117 11.74 -5.17 23.52
N PHE A 118 10.92 -4.16 23.20
CA PHE A 118 11.25 -3.07 22.30
C PHE A 118 11.15 -1.69 22.99
N GLY A 119 11.41 -1.65 24.30
CA GLY A 119 11.47 -0.41 25.06
C GLY A 119 10.17 0.02 25.73
N GLY A 120 9.06 -0.70 25.52
CA GLY A 120 7.79 -0.44 26.22
C GLY A 120 6.99 0.74 25.69
N ASP A 121 7.46 1.45 24.65
CA ASP A 121 6.78 2.60 24.05
C ASP A 121 6.16 2.21 22.71
N ALA A 122 4.83 2.19 22.66
CA ALA A 122 4.09 1.79 21.46
C ALA A 122 4.40 2.68 20.26
N LYS A 123 4.46 4.00 20.47
CA LYS A 123 4.76 4.93 19.38
C LYS A 123 6.17 4.73 18.84
N ALA A 124 7.14 4.56 19.72
CA ALA A 124 8.53 4.33 19.32
C ALA A 124 8.67 3.03 18.52
N LEU A 125 7.96 1.97 18.92
CA LEU A 125 7.96 0.71 18.18
C LEU A 125 7.31 0.88 16.81
N ALA A 126 6.20 1.59 16.74
CA ALA A 126 5.51 1.84 15.45
C ALA A 126 6.39 2.65 14.49
N ASP A 127 7.20 3.56 15.00
CA ASP A 127 8.09 4.40 14.19
C ASP A 127 9.35 3.67 13.69
N THR A 128 9.59 2.46 14.19
CA THR A 128 10.71 1.63 13.74
C THR A 128 10.40 1.02 12.35
#